data_7dc84e3669b2a4e33fae009c656d3fee
#
_entry.id   7dc84e3669b2a4e33fae009c656d3fee
#
_cell.length_a   1.000
_cell.length_b   1.000
_cell.length_c   1.000
_cell.angle_alpha   90.00
_cell.angle_beta   90.00
_cell.angle_gamma   90.00
#
_symmetry.space_group_name_H-M   'P 1'
#
loop_
_entity.id
_entity.type
_entity.pdbx_description
1 polymer ?
#
loop_
_entity_poly.entity_id
_entity_poly.type
_entity_poly.pdbx_seq_one_letter_code
_entity_poly.pdbx_strand_id
1 'polypeptide(L)'
;MKAQYIIYVSKKGLHKWRRFLKRGGYIAVSEVIWFTEQRPKEVEDFWKVYPEIDTMGNKIKQMENEGYETVAVFRISDCCWTTSFYAPQKKAREIIMRKYPQNECVQNLVNCMKHEEEIFNHYHKYYGYAFFIGRKL
;
A
#
# COMPACT_ATOMS: atom_id res chain seq x y z
N MET A 1 14.05 0.95 -11.55
CA MET A 1 13.92 1.59 -10.23
C MET A 1 13.28 0.57 -9.31
N LYS A 2 14.05 0.00 -8.41
CA LYS A 2 13.54 -1.02 -7.46
C LYS A 2 12.47 -0.38 -6.59
N ALA A 3 11.42 -1.12 -6.26
CA ALA A 3 10.34 -0.75 -5.33
C ALA A 3 10.84 -0.44 -3.90
N GLN A 4 11.78 0.48 -3.78
CA GLN A 4 12.33 0.93 -2.50
C GLN A 4 11.33 1.75 -1.67
N TYR A 5 10.27 2.24 -2.31
CA TYR A 5 9.27 3.07 -1.62
C TYR A 5 8.37 2.27 -0.68
N ILE A 6 8.11 0.99 -0.97
CA ILE A 6 7.24 0.14 -0.12
C ILE A 6 7.96 -0.29 1.17
N ILE A 7 9.29 -0.39 1.15
CA ILE A 7 10.10 -0.88 2.29
C ILE A 7 10.19 0.13 3.45
N TYR A 8 9.82 1.39 3.25
CA TYR A 8 10.03 2.45 4.24
C TYR A 8 8.77 2.97 4.92
N VAL A 9 7.58 2.51 4.56
CA VAL A 9 6.31 2.98 5.16
C VAL A 9 5.99 2.27 6.48
N SER A 10 6.68 1.17 6.75
CA SER A 10 6.63 0.43 7.99
C SER A 10 7.25 1.18 9.19
N LYS A 11 7.21 0.55 10.34
CA LYS A 11 7.87 0.98 11.58
C LYS A 11 9.27 1.60 11.36
N LYS A 12 10.09 1.00 10.48
CA LYS A 12 11.43 1.53 10.13
C LYS A 12 11.38 2.90 9.45
N GLY A 13 10.38 3.12 8.60
CA GLY A 13 10.17 4.41 7.92
C GLY A 13 9.80 5.50 8.92
N LEU A 14 8.81 5.25 9.75
CA LEU A 14 8.38 6.18 10.80
C LEU A 14 9.53 6.58 11.71
N HIS A 15 10.32 5.60 12.16
CA HIS A 15 11.51 5.85 12.99
C HIS A 15 12.55 6.73 12.27
N LYS A 16 12.90 6.39 11.02
CA LYS A 16 13.92 7.13 10.26
C LYS A 16 13.47 8.55 9.89
N TRP A 17 12.23 8.74 9.51
CA TRP A 17 11.71 10.05 9.08
C TRP A 17 11.49 11.00 10.24
N ARG A 18 11.30 10.50 11.46
CA ARG A 18 11.11 11.30 12.67
C ARG A 18 12.23 12.33 12.86
N ARG A 19 13.47 12.01 12.50
CA ARG A 19 14.62 12.93 12.63
C ARG A 19 14.54 14.17 11.73
N PHE A 20 13.80 14.08 10.63
CA PHE A 20 13.62 15.20 9.69
C PHE A 20 12.47 16.15 10.07
N LEU A 21 11.66 15.77 11.03
CA LEU A 21 10.55 16.57 11.51
C LEU A 21 10.97 17.39 12.73
N LYS A 22 10.54 18.64 12.76
CA LYS A 22 10.59 19.45 13.98
C LYS A 22 9.61 18.88 15.01
N ARG A 23 9.83 19.17 16.30
CA ARG A 23 8.84 18.89 17.35
C ARG A 23 7.51 19.57 17.00
N GLY A 24 6.40 18.85 17.09
CA GLY A 24 5.09 19.32 16.66
C GLY A 24 4.87 19.28 15.14
N GLY A 25 5.88 18.88 14.34
CA GLY A 25 5.76 18.69 12.90
C GLY A 25 4.91 17.47 12.55
N TYR A 26 4.30 17.47 11.37
CA TYR A 26 3.39 16.43 10.92
C TYR A 26 4.02 15.51 9.90
N ILE A 27 3.60 14.25 9.93
CA ILE A 27 3.84 13.26 8.90
C ILE A 27 2.49 12.75 8.38
N ALA A 28 2.39 12.55 7.07
CA ALA A 28 1.26 11.87 6.46
C ALA A 28 1.80 10.69 5.63
N VAL A 29 1.32 9.50 5.92
CA VAL A 29 1.71 8.27 5.24
C VAL A 29 0.49 7.48 4.83
N SER A 30 0.57 6.78 3.70
CA SER A 30 -0.43 5.82 3.29
C SER A 30 0.11 4.41 3.45
N GLU A 31 -0.73 3.52 3.96
CA GLU A 31 -0.41 2.11 4.20
C GLU A 31 -1.52 1.22 3.71
N VAL A 32 -1.14 0.07 3.18
CA VAL A 32 -2.10 -1.01 2.97
C VAL A 32 -2.42 -1.66 4.31
N ILE A 33 -3.69 -1.85 4.56
CA ILE A 33 -4.18 -2.40 5.82
C ILE A 33 -5.26 -3.45 5.60
N TRP A 34 -5.42 -4.33 6.59
CA TRP A 34 -6.56 -5.21 6.69
C TRP A 34 -7.77 -4.47 7.27
N PHE A 35 -8.95 -4.67 6.68
CA PHE A 35 -10.20 -4.14 7.19
C PHE A 35 -10.93 -5.11 8.10
N THR A 36 -10.60 -6.41 8.03
CA THR A 36 -11.23 -7.49 8.77
C THR A 36 -10.18 -8.38 9.43
N GLU A 37 -10.54 -9.03 10.52
CA GLU A 37 -9.68 -10.03 11.17
C GLU A 37 -9.71 -11.36 10.43
N GLN A 38 -10.88 -11.76 9.93
CA GLN A 38 -11.05 -12.98 9.14
C GLN A 38 -11.03 -12.65 7.66
N ARG A 39 -10.25 -13.37 6.90
CA ARG A 39 -10.02 -13.14 5.47
C ARG A 39 -9.90 -14.46 4.72
N PRO A 40 -10.26 -14.52 3.43
CA PRO A 40 -9.95 -15.66 2.58
C PRO A 40 -8.44 -15.88 2.47
N LYS A 41 -8.06 -17.16 2.46
CA LYS A 41 -6.64 -17.55 2.38
C LYS A 41 -5.95 -17.00 1.14
N GLU A 42 -6.65 -16.91 0.03
CA GLU A 42 -6.09 -16.41 -1.24
C GLU A 42 -5.56 -14.98 -1.12
N VAL A 43 -6.34 -14.08 -0.50
CA VAL A 43 -5.90 -12.68 -0.31
C VAL A 43 -4.79 -12.58 0.75
N GLU A 44 -4.79 -13.45 1.77
CA GLU A 44 -3.68 -13.52 2.72
C GLU A 44 -2.39 -14.01 2.05
N ASP A 45 -2.49 -15.04 1.21
CA ASP A 45 -1.34 -15.55 0.47
C ASP A 45 -0.78 -14.54 -0.52
N PHE A 46 -1.64 -13.78 -1.19
CA PHE A 46 -1.22 -12.69 -2.06
C PHE A 46 -0.41 -11.63 -1.31
N TRP A 47 -0.87 -11.21 -0.12
CA TRP A 47 -0.21 -10.15 0.66
C TRP A 47 1.01 -10.61 1.46
N LYS A 48 1.40 -11.90 1.39
CA LYS A 48 2.68 -12.37 1.95
C LYS A 48 3.90 -11.65 1.36
N VAL A 49 3.77 -11.06 0.19
CA VAL A 49 4.80 -10.19 -0.42
C VAL A 49 5.07 -8.92 0.40
N TYR A 50 4.11 -8.53 1.24
CA TYR A 50 4.20 -7.39 2.17
C TYR A 50 3.80 -7.82 3.59
N PRO A 51 4.67 -8.50 4.32
CA PRO A 51 4.34 -9.09 5.61
C PRO A 51 4.04 -8.07 6.71
N GLU A 52 4.27 -6.80 6.45
CA GLU A 52 3.95 -5.70 7.38
C GLU A 52 2.51 -5.19 7.25
N ILE A 53 1.70 -5.75 6.36
CA ILE A 53 0.27 -5.46 6.31
C ILE A 53 -0.38 -5.85 7.64
N ASP A 54 -1.15 -4.94 8.23
CA ASP A 54 -1.74 -5.13 9.53
C ASP A 54 -3.08 -4.39 9.65
N THR A 55 -3.77 -4.51 10.75
CA THR A 55 -5.00 -3.77 11.01
C THR A 55 -4.74 -2.29 11.25
N MET A 56 -5.75 -1.46 11.04
CA MET A 56 -5.69 -0.02 11.32
C MET A 56 -5.26 0.27 12.76
N GLY A 57 -5.83 -0.45 13.74
CA GLY A 57 -5.50 -0.28 15.15
C GLY A 57 -4.04 -0.61 15.48
N ASN A 58 -3.48 -1.66 14.89
CA ASN A 58 -2.09 -2.02 15.09
C ASN A 58 -1.14 -0.99 14.43
N LYS A 59 -1.49 -0.46 13.25
CA LYS A 59 -0.72 0.60 12.59
C LYS A 59 -0.72 1.90 13.40
N ILE A 60 -1.84 2.27 14.03
CA ILE A 60 -1.93 3.40 14.95
C ILE A 60 -0.96 3.19 16.13
N LYS A 61 -1.00 2.04 16.78
CA LYS A 61 -0.07 1.71 17.87
C LYS A 61 1.40 1.76 17.44
N GLN A 62 1.71 1.30 16.23
CA GLN A 62 3.07 1.41 15.67
C GLN A 62 3.50 2.88 15.54
N MET A 63 2.64 3.75 15.04
CA MET A 63 2.92 5.19 14.91
C MET A 63 3.15 5.83 16.29
N GLU A 64 2.31 5.53 17.27
CA GLU A 64 2.43 6.05 18.63
C GLU A 64 3.71 5.56 19.33
N ASN A 65 4.07 4.30 19.16
CA ASN A 65 5.31 3.73 19.71
C ASN A 65 6.57 4.37 19.09
N GLU A 66 6.50 4.93 17.89
CA GLU A 66 7.60 5.67 17.27
C GLU A 66 7.62 7.16 17.66
N GLY A 67 6.80 7.57 18.63
CA GLY A 67 6.80 8.93 19.21
C GLY A 67 6.00 9.94 18.41
N TYR A 68 4.93 9.49 17.77
CA TYR A 68 3.94 10.36 17.14
C TYR A 68 2.61 10.31 17.91
N GLU A 69 1.93 11.42 17.97
CA GLU A 69 0.51 11.48 18.32
C GLU A 69 -0.31 11.26 17.05
N THR A 70 -1.23 10.32 17.06
CA THR A 70 -2.14 10.10 15.93
C THR A 70 -3.17 11.22 15.86
N VAL A 71 -3.18 11.97 14.78
CA VAL A 71 -4.07 13.12 14.57
C VAL A 71 -5.30 12.73 13.77
N ALA A 72 -5.12 11.95 12.71
CA ALA A 72 -6.21 11.45 11.88
C ALA A 72 -5.82 10.15 11.19
N VAL A 73 -6.81 9.28 11.00
CA VAL A 73 -6.69 8.07 10.18
C VAL A 73 -7.98 7.89 9.40
N PHE A 74 -7.89 7.62 8.09
CA PHE A 74 -9.05 7.38 7.26
C PHE A 74 -8.73 6.45 6.09
N ARG A 75 -9.72 5.66 5.69
CA ARG A 75 -9.63 4.82 4.49
C ARG A 75 -9.61 5.67 3.24
N ILE A 76 -8.78 5.28 2.28
CA ILE A 76 -8.81 5.82 0.93
C ILE A 76 -9.93 5.11 0.16
N SER A 77 -10.73 5.88 -0.56
CA SER A 77 -11.81 5.34 -1.38
C SER A 77 -11.29 4.36 -2.44
N ASP A 78 -12.10 3.33 -2.74
CA ASP A 78 -11.80 2.33 -3.77
C ASP A 78 -11.58 2.94 -5.16
N CYS A 79 -12.12 4.13 -5.44
CA CYS A 79 -11.87 4.84 -6.70
C CYS A 79 -10.40 5.24 -6.89
N CYS A 80 -9.63 5.41 -5.81
CA CYS A 80 -8.20 5.64 -5.88
C CYS A 80 -7.44 4.43 -6.47
N TRP A 81 -7.96 3.22 -6.22
CA TRP A 81 -7.43 2.00 -6.83
C TRP A 81 -7.93 1.81 -8.26
N THR A 82 -9.22 1.89 -8.47
CA THR A 82 -9.84 1.56 -9.77
C THR A 82 -9.59 2.65 -10.80
N THR A 83 -10.12 3.84 -10.60
CA THR A 83 -10.08 4.94 -11.58
C THR A 83 -8.72 5.61 -11.67
N SER A 84 -8.08 5.82 -10.52
CA SER A 84 -6.82 6.60 -10.47
C SER A 84 -5.57 5.74 -10.65
N PHE A 85 -5.63 4.43 -10.43
CA PHE A 85 -4.48 3.53 -10.51
C PHE A 85 -4.66 2.44 -11.58
N TYR A 86 -5.63 1.53 -11.44
CA TYR A 86 -5.75 0.40 -12.38
C TYR A 86 -6.18 0.81 -13.78
N ALA A 87 -7.06 1.80 -13.95
CA ALA A 87 -7.51 2.23 -15.26
C ALA A 87 -6.37 2.83 -16.11
N PRO A 88 -5.53 3.78 -15.64
CA PRO A 88 -4.36 4.22 -16.38
C PRO A 88 -3.29 3.13 -16.53
N GLN A 89 -3.11 2.26 -15.52
CA GLN A 89 -2.18 1.13 -15.60
C GLN A 89 -2.56 0.15 -16.72
N LYS A 90 -3.86 -0.11 -16.93
CA LYS A 90 -4.35 -0.97 -18.00
C LYS A 90 -3.90 -0.46 -19.37
N LYS A 91 -4.01 0.84 -19.63
CA LYS A 91 -3.54 1.45 -20.88
C LYS A 91 -2.02 1.31 -21.04
N ALA A 92 -1.27 1.52 -19.96
CA ALA A 92 0.19 1.36 -19.97
C ALA A 92 0.61 -0.10 -20.25
N ARG A 93 -0.10 -1.07 -19.67
CA ARG A 93 0.12 -2.52 -19.94
C ARG A 93 -0.10 -2.86 -21.41
N GLU A 94 -1.14 -2.34 -22.04
CA GLU A 94 -1.43 -2.55 -23.45
C GLU A 94 -0.34 -1.96 -24.36
N ILE A 95 0.16 -0.78 -24.03
CA ILE A 95 1.24 -0.12 -24.79
C ILE A 95 2.53 -0.93 -24.70
N ILE A 96 2.95 -1.32 -23.50
CA ILE A 96 4.22 -2.04 -23.31
C ILE A 96 4.18 -3.44 -23.94
N MET A 97 3.03 -4.13 -23.89
CA MET A 97 2.85 -5.42 -24.54
C MET A 97 2.92 -5.34 -26.07
N ARG A 98 2.38 -4.27 -26.68
CA ARG A 98 2.52 -4.02 -28.13
C ARG A 98 3.95 -3.73 -28.53
N LYS A 99 4.69 -3.01 -27.67
CA LYS A 99 6.09 -2.64 -27.93
C LYS A 99 7.05 -3.81 -27.78
N TYR A 100 6.77 -4.73 -26.84
CA TYR A 100 7.65 -5.85 -26.51
C TYR A 100 6.87 -7.17 -26.41
N PRO A 101 6.22 -7.64 -27.51
CA PRO A 101 5.25 -8.74 -27.45
C PRO A 101 5.87 -10.10 -27.06
N GLN A 102 7.15 -10.30 -27.34
CA GLN A 102 7.86 -11.57 -27.08
C GLN A 102 8.84 -11.48 -25.89
N ASN A 103 8.82 -10.40 -25.15
CA ASN A 103 9.70 -10.25 -23.98
C ASN A 103 9.06 -10.90 -22.74
N GLU A 104 9.63 -11.99 -22.27
CA GLU A 104 9.12 -12.75 -21.12
C GLU A 104 9.05 -11.91 -19.85
N CYS A 105 10.04 -11.05 -19.59
CA CYS A 105 10.02 -10.18 -18.41
C CYS A 105 8.84 -9.21 -18.45
N VAL A 106 8.51 -8.67 -19.63
CA VAL A 106 7.36 -7.79 -19.81
C VAL A 106 6.05 -8.55 -19.64
N GLN A 107 5.95 -9.76 -20.22
CA GLN A 107 4.77 -10.62 -20.08
C GLN A 107 4.54 -10.96 -18.60
N ASN A 108 5.57 -11.37 -17.88
CA ASN A 108 5.49 -11.69 -16.45
C ASN A 108 5.08 -10.48 -15.61
N LEU A 109 5.66 -9.30 -15.86
CA LEU A 109 5.27 -8.07 -15.19
C LEU A 109 3.80 -7.72 -15.41
N VAL A 110 3.34 -7.77 -16.66
CA VAL A 110 1.94 -7.48 -17.01
C VAL A 110 0.98 -8.49 -16.37
N ASN A 111 1.35 -9.78 -16.32
CA ASN A 111 0.54 -10.80 -15.65
C ASN A 111 0.46 -10.57 -14.14
N CYS A 112 1.57 -10.20 -13.49
CA CYS A 112 1.55 -9.82 -12.07
C CYS A 112 0.63 -8.61 -11.81
N MET A 113 0.68 -7.59 -12.65
CA MET A 113 -0.17 -6.40 -12.54
C MET A 113 -1.66 -6.72 -12.74
N LYS A 114 -1.98 -7.62 -13.69
CA LYS A 114 -3.36 -8.08 -13.89
C LYS A 114 -3.87 -8.87 -12.69
N HIS A 115 -3.04 -9.77 -12.17
CA HIS A 115 -3.40 -10.56 -10.99
C HIS A 115 -3.66 -9.68 -9.77
N GLU A 116 -2.85 -8.65 -9.53
CA GLU A 116 -3.09 -7.67 -8.47
C GLU A 116 -4.45 -6.97 -8.62
N GLU A 117 -4.80 -6.53 -9.84
CA GLU A 117 -6.10 -5.92 -10.14
C GLU A 117 -7.25 -6.89 -9.90
N GLU A 118 -7.12 -8.17 -10.27
CA GLU A 118 -8.10 -9.22 -10.02
C GLU A 118 -8.30 -9.48 -8.53
N ILE A 119 -7.22 -9.57 -7.76
CA ILE A 119 -7.26 -9.71 -6.30
C ILE A 119 -8.01 -8.53 -5.68
N PHE A 120 -7.71 -7.29 -6.11
CA PHE A 120 -8.43 -6.13 -5.62
C PHE A 120 -9.93 -6.21 -5.94
N ASN A 121 -10.30 -6.51 -7.18
CA ASN A 121 -11.70 -6.60 -7.61
C ASN A 121 -12.50 -7.62 -6.80
N HIS A 122 -11.89 -8.75 -6.42
CA HIS A 122 -12.56 -9.80 -5.64
C HIS A 122 -12.53 -9.54 -4.13
N TYR A 123 -11.47 -8.91 -3.62
CA TYR A 123 -11.17 -8.88 -2.18
C TYR A 123 -11.05 -7.48 -1.57
N HIS A 124 -11.42 -6.41 -2.27
CA HIS A 124 -11.35 -5.02 -1.78
C HIS A 124 -12.13 -4.76 -0.48
N LYS A 125 -13.04 -5.67 -0.10
CA LYS A 125 -13.76 -5.60 1.18
C LYS A 125 -12.88 -5.95 2.38
N TYR A 126 -11.78 -6.66 2.16
CA TYR A 126 -10.90 -7.18 3.20
C TYR A 126 -9.66 -6.34 3.41
N TYR A 127 -9.23 -5.56 2.42
CA TYR A 127 -8.05 -4.71 2.49
C TYR A 127 -8.15 -3.47 1.61
N GLY A 128 -7.28 -2.54 1.85
CA GLY A 128 -7.12 -1.34 1.04
C GLY A 128 -6.14 -0.39 1.69
N TYR A 129 -6.01 0.82 1.14
CA TYR A 129 -5.15 1.84 1.73
C TYR A 129 -5.89 2.70 2.75
N ALA A 130 -5.14 3.12 3.78
CA ALA A 130 -5.54 4.19 4.68
C ALA A 130 -4.43 5.24 4.77
N PHE A 131 -4.80 6.49 4.99
CA PHE A 131 -3.90 7.55 5.41
C PHE A 131 -3.80 7.59 6.93
N PHE A 132 -2.59 7.79 7.41
CA PHE A 132 -2.25 8.01 8.80
C PHE A 132 -1.55 9.36 8.92
N ILE A 133 -2.09 10.25 9.70
CA ILE A 133 -1.52 11.57 9.98
C ILE A 133 -1.08 11.59 11.44
N GLY A 134 0.21 11.77 11.65
CA GLY A 134 0.81 11.84 12.98
C GLY A 134 1.54 13.15 13.22
N ARG A 135 1.52 13.62 14.46
CA ARG A 135 2.28 14.77 14.94
C ARG A 135 3.44 14.29 15.79
N LYS A 136 4.67 14.72 15.48
CA LYS A 136 5.84 14.39 16.28
C LYS A 136 5.75 14.99 17.69
N LEU A 137 5.84 14.15 18.70
CA LEU A 137 5.95 14.54 20.10
C LEU A 137 7.34 15.09 20.44
#